data_bbb6870794497dad9a8d018a59ca2150
#
_entry.id   bbb6870794497dad9a8d018a59ca2150
#
_cell.length_a   1.000
_cell.length_b   1.000
_cell.length_c   1.000
_cell.angle_alpha   90.00
_cell.angle_beta   90.00
_cell.angle_gamma   90.00
#
_symmetry.space_group_name_H-M   'P 1'
#
loop_
_entity.id
_entity.type
_entity.pdbx_description
1 polymer ?
#
loop_
_entity_poly.entity_id
_entity_poly.type
_entity_poly.pdbx_seq_one_letter_code
_entity_poly.pdbx_strand_id
1 'polypeptide(L)'
;MLAIEVSGLRKAYGNLEAVRGVDFTIEEGEVFGLLGPNGAGKTTTVEILEGYRKRDGGEVRVLGHDPERPGPDFRERIGVVLQSSDLWPNLTVRETHAVFAGYYAQPRDVDEVIALVGLEEKAGARVKTLSGGQKRRLDLGVALVGDPELVFLDEPTTGFDPAARRAAWEMIRSLRSLGKTVLLTTHYLDEAEQLADRVAVLRDGVIIRIGTPRELTSSELAVEIRYRRNGEDVLLRTDEPTRILNELTADALARGEELESLEVRRPTLEDVYLDLVEEEMPA
;
A
#
# COMPACT_ATOMS: atom_id res chain seq x y z
N MET A 1 -11.35 -4.94 -16.46
CA MET A 1 -10.54 -6.12 -16.83
C MET A 1 -9.52 -6.40 -15.74
N LEU A 2 -8.86 -7.61 -15.75
CA LEU A 2 -7.83 -7.89 -14.74
C LEU A 2 -6.49 -7.33 -15.22
N ALA A 3 -5.86 -6.49 -14.37
CA ALA A 3 -4.51 -5.98 -14.59
C ALA A 3 -3.45 -6.98 -14.12
N ILE A 4 -3.71 -7.69 -13.02
CA ILE A 4 -2.83 -8.74 -12.48
C ILE A 4 -3.64 -9.97 -12.12
N GLU A 5 -3.11 -11.15 -12.49
CA GLU A 5 -3.62 -12.46 -12.11
C GLU A 5 -2.46 -13.31 -11.57
N VAL A 6 -2.60 -13.81 -10.35
CA VAL A 6 -1.60 -14.65 -9.68
C VAL A 6 -2.29 -15.90 -9.17
N SER A 7 -1.76 -17.06 -9.53
CA SER A 7 -2.28 -18.36 -9.08
C SER A 7 -1.13 -19.27 -8.63
N GLY A 8 -1.17 -19.69 -7.36
CA GLY A 8 -0.24 -20.63 -6.76
C GLY A 8 1.23 -20.17 -6.81
N LEU A 9 1.49 -18.85 -6.77
CA LEU A 9 2.84 -18.28 -6.88
C LEU A 9 3.76 -18.81 -5.79
N ARG A 10 4.94 -19.33 -6.21
CA ARG A 10 5.97 -19.85 -5.29
C ARG A 10 7.34 -19.29 -5.60
N LYS A 11 8.11 -19.02 -4.52
CA LYS A 11 9.51 -18.64 -4.61
C LYS A 11 10.28 -19.09 -3.37
N ALA A 12 11.42 -19.74 -3.58
CA ALA A 12 12.33 -20.16 -2.53
C ALA A 12 13.76 -19.66 -2.75
N TYR A 13 14.47 -19.45 -1.66
CA TYR A 13 15.90 -19.11 -1.63
C TYR A 13 16.62 -20.13 -0.72
N GLY A 14 17.20 -21.15 -1.33
CA GLY A 14 17.72 -22.28 -0.59
C GLY A 14 16.60 -22.99 0.18
N ASN A 15 16.69 -23.02 1.50
CA ASN A 15 15.68 -23.62 2.37
C ASN A 15 14.56 -22.65 2.81
N LEU A 16 14.63 -21.38 2.43
CA LEU A 16 13.63 -20.39 2.79
C LEU A 16 12.59 -20.28 1.66
N GLU A 17 11.36 -20.70 1.90
CA GLU A 17 10.24 -20.43 1.02
C GLU A 17 9.71 -19.02 1.29
N ALA A 18 10.11 -18.03 0.47
CA ALA A 18 9.71 -16.65 0.62
C ALA A 18 8.27 -16.37 0.13
N VAL A 19 7.77 -17.19 -0.82
CA VAL A 19 6.37 -17.13 -1.32
C VAL A 19 5.88 -18.56 -1.45
N ARG A 20 4.74 -18.88 -0.84
CA ARG A 20 4.30 -20.24 -0.56
C ARG A 20 2.93 -20.58 -1.14
N GLY A 21 2.69 -20.23 -2.39
CA GLY A 21 1.41 -20.52 -3.06
C GLY A 21 0.41 -19.36 -2.88
N VAL A 22 0.80 -18.19 -3.35
CA VAL A 22 0.00 -16.96 -3.25
C VAL A 22 -0.95 -16.87 -4.43
N ASP A 23 -2.23 -16.52 -4.12
CA ASP A 23 -3.31 -16.34 -5.10
C ASP A 23 -3.98 -14.98 -4.89
N PHE A 24 -4.04 -14.15 -5.93
CA PHE A 24 -4.81 -12.90 -5.93
C PHE A 24 -5.00 -12.34 -7.33
N THR A 25 -5.94 -11.40 -7.45
CA THR A 25 -6.19 -10.65 -8.69
C THR A 25 -6.29 -9.16 -8.38
N ILE A 26 -5.91 -8.33 -9.36
CA ILE A 26 -6.05 -6.86 -9.30
C ILE A 26 -6.83 -6.41 -10.53
N GLU A 27 -7.84 -5.58 -10.33
CA GLU A 27 -8.62 -4.99 -11.42
C GLU A 27 -7.94 -3.75 -12.01
N GLU A 28 -8.24 -3.42 -13.26
CA GLU A 28 -7.76 -2.17 -13.86
C GLU A 28 -8.33 -0.96 -13.11
N GLY A 29 -7.47 0.03 -12.82
CA GLY A 29 -7.83 1.24 -12.07
C GLY A 29 -7.94 1.04 -10.55
N GLU A 30 -7.66 -0.18 -10.05
CA GLU A 30 -7.64 -0.50 -8.63
C GLU A 30 -6.33 -0.05 -7.97
N VAL A 31 -6.41 0.44 -6.74
CA VAL A 31 -5.27 0.58 -5.83
C VAL A 31 -5.28 -0.62 -4.90
N PHE A 32 -4.34 -1.54 -5.10
CA PHE A 32 -4.21 -2.77 -4.33
C PHE A 32 -3.02 -2.70 -3.38
N GLY A 33 -3.26 -2.96 -2.10
CA GLY A 33 -2.25 -2.99 -1.05
C GLY A 33 -1.78 -4.40 -0.75
N LEU A 34 -0.47 -4.64 -0.80
CA LEU A 34 0.14 -5.86 -0.27
C LEU A 34 0.75 -5.54 1.10
N LEU A 35 0.01 -5.85 2.16
CA LEU A 35 0.35 -5.54 3.54
C LEU A 35 1.05 -6.71 4.22
N GLY A 36 2.06 -6.44 5.04
CA GLY A 36 2.70 -7.47 5.85
C GLY A 36 4.01 -7.00 6.48
N PRO A 37 4.55 -7.74 7.45
CA PRO A 37 5.81 -7.40 8.10
C PRO A 37 7.00 -7.54 7.15
N ASN A 38 8.16 -7.09 7.62
CA ASN A 38 9.40 -7.31 6.89
C ASN A 38 9.71 -8.81 6.81
N GLY A 39 10.09 -9.28 5.62
CA GLY A 39 10.34 -10.70 5.37
C GLY A 39 9.09 -11.52 5.00
N ALA A 40 7.89 -10.94 4.99
CA ALA A 40 6.66 -11.65 4.63
C ALA A 40 6.60 -12.14 3.15
N GLY A 41 7.50 -11.66 2.29
CA GLY A 41 7.52 -12.02 0.86
C GLY A 41 6.99 -10.93 -0.08
N LYS A 42 6.65 -9.73 0.43
CA LYS A 42 6.09 -8.62 -0.36
C LYS A 42 6.98 -8.24 -1.55
N THR A 43 8.21 -7.81 -1.28
CA THR A 43 9.18 -7.39 -2.31
C THR A 43 9.47 -8.53 -3.30
N THR A 44 9.61 -9.77 -2.81
CA THR A 44 9.79 -10.94 -3.70
C THR A 44 8.60 -11.12 -4.64
N THR A 45 7.38 -10.97 -4.14
CA THR A 45 6.16 -11.05 -4.96
C THR A 45 6.14 -9.96 -6.02
N VAL A 46 6.37 -8.69 -5.61
CA VAL A 46 6.39 -7.55 -6.53
C VAL A 46 7.47 -7.68 -7.59
N GLU A 47 8.70 -8.04 -7.23
CA GLU A 47 9.82 -8.25 -8.19
C GLU A 47 9.51 -9.33 -9.23
N ILE A 48 8.70 -10.35 -8.87
CA ILE A 48 8.23 -11.37 -9.83
C ILE A 48 7.21 -10.77 -10.79
N LEU A 49 6.27 -9.95 -10.29
CA LEU A 49 5.26 -9.29 -11.12
C LEU A 49 5.86 -8.27 -12.07
N GLU A 50 6.91 -7.59 -11.65
CA GLU A 50 7.69 -6.66 -12.49
C GLU A 50 8.53 -7.37 -13.57
N GLY A 51 8.69 -8.70 -13.45
CA GLY A 51 9.56 -9.48 -14.33
C GLY A 51 11.04 -9.35 -14.00
N TYR A 52 11.37 -8.76 -12.85
CA TYR A 52 12.74 -8.63 -12.38
C TYR A 52 13.27 -9.95 -11.79
N ARG A 53 12.38 -10.77 -11.22
CA ARG A 53 12.69 -12.04 -10.58
C ARG A 53 11.88 -13.18 -11.17
N LYS A 54 12.51 -14.37 -11.29
CA LYS A 54 11.83 -15.59 -11.74
C LYS A 54 11.13 -16.26 -10.57
N ARG A 55 9.91 -16.75 -10.81
CA ARG A 55 9.18 -17.62 -9.91
C ARG A 55 9.71 -19.06 -9.96
N ASP A 56 9.42 -19.85 -8.94
CA ASP A 56 9.73 -21.30 -8.93
C ASP A 56 8.48 -22.15 -9.20
N GLY A 57 7.27 -21.56 -9.13
CA GLY A 57 6.01 -22.21 -9.45
C GLY A 57 4.85 -21.23 -9.52
N GLY A 58 3.70 -21.73 -9.96
CA GLY A 58 2.48 -20.95 -10.14
C GLY A 58 2.40 -20.26 -11.50
N GLU A 59 1.27 -19.59 -11.73
CA GLU A 59 1.00 -18.82 -12.95
C GLU A 59 0.83 -17.35 -12.60
N VAL A 60 1.41 -16.48 -13.43
CA VAL A 60 1.35 -15.02 -13.27
C VAL A 60 1.07 -14.39 -14.62
N ARG A 61 0.10 -13.47 -14.63
CA ARG A 61 -0.17 -12.58 -15.75
C ARG A 61 -0.25 -11.15 -15.24
N VAL A 62 0.44 -10.26 -15.93
CA VAL A 62 0.44 -8.81 -15.67
C VAL A 62 0.14 -8.11 -16.98
N LEU A 63 -0.97 -7.37 -17.05
CA LEU A 63 -1.48 -6.75 -18.27
C LEU A 63 -1.56 -7.74 -19.45
N GLY A 64 -1.95 -9.01 -19.14
CA GLY A 64 -2.04 -10.10 -20.09
C GLY A 64 -0.72 -10.79 -20.48
N HIS A 65 0.44 -10.32 -19.99
CA HIS A 65 1.76 -10.87 -20.27
C HIS A 65 2.27 -11.76 -19.14
N ASP A 66 3.09 -12.76 -19.46
CA ASP A 66 3.91 -13.46 -18.47
C ASP A 66 5.17 -12.62 -18.17
N PRO A 67 5.36 -12.13 -16.94
CA PRO A 67 6.49 -11.25 -16.62
C PRO A 67 7.86 -11.95 -16.72
N GLU A 68 7.93 -13.28 -16.72
CA GLU A 68 9.21 -13.99 -16.99
C GLU A 68 9.66 -13.89 -18.45
N ARG A 69 8.75 -13.52 -19.35
CA ARG A 69 9.04 -13.35 -20.77
C ARG A 69 8.50 -11.98 -21.22
N PRO A 70 8.96 -10.89 -20.58
CA PRO A 70 8.43 -9.57 -20.86
C PRO A 70 8.85 -9.15 -22.28
N GLY A 71 7.86 -8.85 -23.12
CA GLY A 71 8.07 -8.17 -24.38
C GLY A 71 8.39 -6.68 -24.18
N PRO A 72 8.81 -5.95 -25.21
CA PRO A 72 9.01 -4.51 -25.14
C PRO A 72 7.74 -3.80 -24.67
N ASP A 73 6.58 -4.20 -25.17
CA ASP A 73 5.27 -3.63 -24.84
C ASP A 73 4.93 -3.73 -23.34
N PHE A 74 5.36 -4.79 -22.67
CA PHE A 74 5.15 -4.96 -21.24
C PHE A 74 5.84 -3.85 -20.42
N ARG A 75 7.10 -3.56 -20.74
CA ARG A 75 7.91 -2.57 -20.01
C ARG A 75 7.44 -1.14 -20.23
N GLU A 76 6.85 -0.85 -21.38
CA GLU A 76 6.28 0.46 -21.67
C GLU A 76 4.99 0.71 -20.88
N ARG A 77 4.28 -0.35 -20.47
CA ARG A 77 2.99 -0.28 -19.79
C ARG A 77 3.08 -0.31 -18.27
N ILE A 78 4.28 -0.55 -17.71
CA ILE A 78 4.50 -0.56 -16.25
C ILE A 78 5.41 0.58 -15.81
N GLY A 79 5.12 1.16 -14.66
CA GLY A 79 5.98 2.10 -13.94
C GLY A 79 6.43 1.45 -12.62
N VAL A 80 7.69 1.60 -12.27
CA VAL A 80 8.25 1.00 -11.04
C VAL A 80 8.92 2.07 -10.20
N VAL A 81 8.52 2.17 -8.93
CA VAL A 81 9.14 3.03 -7.93
C VAL A 81 9.77 2.14 -6.87
N LEU A 82 11.07 1.97 -6.94
CA LEU A 82 11.84 1.15 -6.01
C LEU A 82 11.92 1.79 -4.62
N GLN A 83 12.17 0.99 -3.57
CA GLN A 83 12.39 1.46 -2.21
C GLN A 83 13.53 2.48 -2.11
N SER A 84 14.61 2.27 -2.86
CA SER A 84 15.70 3.24 -3.03
C SER A 84 16.05 3.39 -4.49
N SER A 85 16.25 4.61 -4.96
CA SER A 85 16.72 4.92 -6.31
C SER A 85 17.99 5.74 -6.26
N ASP A 86 18.98 5.34 -7.03
CA ASP A 86 20.22 6.10 -7.23
C ASP A 86 20.16 6.91 -8.53
N LEU A 87 19.30 7.92 -8.55
CA LEU A 87 19.22 8.85 -9.66
C LEU A 87 20.51 9.69 -9.77
N TRP A 88 20.87 10.09 -10.99
CA TRP A 88 22.10 10.86 -11.25
C TRP A 88 22.12 12.17 -10.47
N PRO A 89 23.03 12.35 -9.50
CA PRO A 89 22.97 13.45 -8.54
C PRO A 89 23.23 14.83 -9.15
N ASN A 90 23.88 14.88 -10.32
CA ASN A 90 24.24 16.12 -10.99
C ASN A 90 23.25 16.59 -12.06
N LEU A 91 22.31 15.74 -12.47
CA LEU A 91 21.22 16.13 -13.35
C LEU A 91 20.20 16.97 -12.57
N THR A 92 19.52 17.85 -13.27
CA THR A 92 18.33 18.55 -12.75
C THR A 92 17.11 17.63 -12.77
N VAL A 93 16.04 18.01 -12.06
CA VAL A 93 14.75 17.30 -12.11
C VAL A 93 14.28 17.15 -13.56
N ARG A 94 14.29 18.24 -14.33
CA ARG A 94 13.90 18.25 -15.75
C ARG A 94 14.76 17.32 -16.61
N GLU A 95 16.08 17.43 -16.48
CA GLU A 95 17.01 16.58 -17.23
C GLU A 95 16.82 15.10 -16.89
N THR A 96 16.56 14.78 -15.61
CA THR A 96 16.28 13.41 -15.20
C THR A 96 15.05 12.87 -15.90
N HIS A 97 13.92 13.57 -15.87
CA HIS A 97 12.71 13.13 -16.57
C HIS A 97 12.93 13.03 -18.08
N ALA A 98 13.65 13.99 -18.69
CA ALA A 98 13.94 13.97 -20.12
C ALA A 98 14.78 12.75 -20.54
N VAL A 99 15.76 12.35 -19.72
CA VAL A 99 16.53 11.12 -19.95
C VAL A 99 15.64 9.89 -19.95
N PHE A 100 14.76 9.76 -18.96
CA PHE A 100 13.86 8.61 -18.89
C PHE A 100 12.77 8.64 -19.97
N ALA A 101 12.27 9.83 -20.33
CA ALA A 101 11.34 9.99 -21.46
C ALA A 101 11.93 9.42 -22.77
N GLY A 102 13.24 9.54 -22.96
CA GLY A 102 13.93 9.01 -24.14
C GLY A 102 13.91 7.48 -24.28
N TYR A 103 13.48 6.73 -23.26
CA TYR A 103 13.33 5.27 -23.32
C TYR A 103 11.96 4.82 -23.85
N TYR A 104 10.98 5.72 -23.95
CA TYR A 104 9.61 5.40 -24.34
C TYR A 104 9.30 5.93 -25.72
N ALA A 105 8.47 5.19 -26.47
CA ALA A 105 8.06 5.60 -27.81
C ALA A 105 7.09 6.81 -27.79
N GLN A 106 6.26 6.87 -26.77
CA GLN A 106 5.25 7.94 -26.59
C GLN A 106 5.24 8.40 -25.11
N PRO A 107 6.30 9.10 -24.65
CA PRO A 107 6.33 9.57 -23.27
C PRO A 107 5.34 10.71 -23.05
N ARG A 108 4.93 10.90 -21.81
CA ARG A 108 4.24 12.12 -21.37
C ARG A 108 5.15 13.33 -21.51
N ASP A 109 4.54 14.49 -21.66
CA ASP A 109 5.29 15.74 -21.60
C ASP A 109 5.99 15.89 -20.25
N VAL A 110 7.28 16.25 -20.28
CA VAL A 110 8.12 16.32 -19.08
C VAL A 110 7.62 17.38 -18.09
N ASP A 111 7.10 18.50 -18.59
CA ASP A 111 6.56 19.55 -17.73
C ASP A 111 5.26 19.15 -17.07
N GLU A 112 4.39 18.40 -17.78
CA GLU A 112 3.20 17.81 -17.19
C GLU A 112 3.57 16.81 -16.08
N VAL A 113 4.57 15.96 -16.28
CA VAL A 113 5.02 15.02 -15.25
C VAL A 113 5.58 15.75 -14.04
N ILE A 114 6.40 16.78 -14.25
CA ILE A 114 6.95 17.62 -13.17
C ILE A 114 5.81 18.24 -12.35
N ALA A 115 4.76 18.73 -13.02
CA ALA A 115 3.59 19.31 -12.36
C ALA A 115 2.79 18.26 -11.59
N LEU A 116 2.58 17.06 -12.17
CA LEU A 116 1.89 15.95 -11.51
C LEU A 116 2.53 15.56 -10.17
N VAL A 117 3.86 15.63 -10.08
CA VAL A 117 4.59 15.29 -8.86
C VAL A 117 4.91 16.51 -7.98
N GLY A 118 4.43 17.71 -8.34
CA GLY A 118 4.58 18.94 -7.57
C GLY A 118 6.03 19.38 -7.42
N LEU A 119 6.81 19.32 -8.51
CA LEU A 119 8.22 19.72 -8.55
C LEU A 119 8.51 20.89 -9.49
N GLU A 120 7.50 21.71 -9.88
CA GLU A 120 7.63 22.82 -10.82
C GLU A 120 8.70 23.82 -10.38
N GLU A 121 8.66 24.21 -9.09
CA GLU A 121 9.65 25.15 -8.53
C GLU A 121 11.06 24.54 -8.42
N LYS A 122 11.18 23.23 -8.54
CA LYS A 122 12.42 22.48 -8.47
C LYS A 122 12.88 21.91 -9.82
N ALA A 123 12.20 22.23 -10.92
CA ALA A 123 12.52 21.69 -12.24
C ALA A 123 13.99 21.89 -12.66
N GLY A 124 14.57 23.03 -12.31
CA GLY A 124 15.99 23.36 -12.53
C GLY A 124 16.94 22.98 -11.40
N ALA A 125 16.44 22.42 -10.26
CA ALA A 125 17.29 22.03 -9.14
C ALA A 125 17.96 20.67 -9.42
N ARG A 126 19.22 20.53 -8.99
CA ARG A 126 19.96 19.27 -9.13
C ARG A 126 19.46 18.24 -8.13
N VAL A 127 19.39 16.96 -8.54
CA VAL A 127 18.90 15.83 -7.71
C VAL A 127 19.59 15.77 -6.35
N LYS A 128 20.90 16.02 -6.27
CA LYS A 128 21.64 16.04 -5.00
C LYS A 128 21.20 17.11 -4.01
N THR A 129 20.51 18.16 -4.46
CA THR A 129 20.04 19.27 -3.61
C THR A 129 18.60 19.09 -3.13
N LEU A 130 17.92 18.04 -3.60
CA LEU A 130 16.54 17.73 -3.21
C LEU A 130 16.48 17.12 -1.82
N SER A 131 15.41 17.45 -1.07
CA SER A 131 15.06 16.72 0.15
C SER A 131 14.66 15.28 -0.15
N GLY A 132 14.62 14.40 0.85
CA GLY A 132 14.18 13.01 0.67
C GLY A 132 12.79 12.90 0.05
N GLY A 133 11.82 13.69 0.52
CA GLY A 133 10.48 13.72 -0.06
C GLY A 133 10.45 14.24 -1.51
N GLN A 134 11.28 15.23 -1.85
CA GLN A 134 11.41 15.72 -3.23
C GLN A 134 12.05 14.68 -4.14
N LYS A 135 13.04 13.92 -3.65
CA LYS A 135 13.62 12.80 -4.41
C LYS A 135 12.56 11.71 -4.67
N ARG A 136 11.74 11.39 -3.66
CA ARG A 136 10.68 10.38 -3.85
C ARG A 136 9.62 10.81 -4.86
N ARG A 137 9.28 12.12 -4.89
CA ARG A 137 8.41 12.68 -5.93
C ARG A 137 9.06 12.60 -7.32
N LEU A 138 10.37 12.83 -7.41
CA LEU A 138 11.12 12.65 -8.64
C LEU A 138 11.10 11.19 -9.11
N ASP A 139 11.30 10.22 -8.20
CA ASP A 139 11.23 8.79 -8.51
C ASP A 139 9.87 8.40 -9.09
N LEU A 140 8.79 8.91 -8.47
CA LEU A 140 7.45 8.68 -8.98
C LEU A 140 7.26 9.32 -10.37
N GLY A 141 7.75 10.55 -10.56
CA GLY A 141 7.71 11.20 -11.87
C GLY A 141 8.43 10.38 -12.94
N VAL A 142 9.59 9.84 -12.61
CA VAL A 142 10.33 8.93 -13.51
C VAL A 142 9.50 7.68 -13.87
N ALA A 143 8.80 7.10 -12.92
CA ALA A 143 7.93 5.96 -13.19
C ALA A 143 6.71 6.32 -14.06
N LEU A 144 6.24 7.58 -14.00
CA LEU A 144 5.07 8.05 -14.73
C LEU A 144 5.37 8.59 -16.13
N VAL A 145 6.64 8.88 -16.45
CA VAL A 145 6.99 9.53 -17.72
C VAL A 145 6.62 8.71 -18.95
N GLY A 146 6.60 7.36 -18.82
CA GLY A 146 6.15 6.45 -19.87
C GLY A 146 4.63 6.32 -20.02
N ASP A 147 3.85 7.06 -19.23
CA ASP A 147 2.38 6.93 -19.15
C ASP A 147 1.87 5.51 -18.85
N PRO A 148 2.43 4.81 -17.83
CA PRO A 148 2.12 3.41 -17.57
C PRO A 148 0.64 3.19 -17.24
N GLU A 149 0.13 2.00 -17.52
CA GLU A 149 -1.20 1.54 -17.10
C GLU A 149 -1.19 1.02 -15.65
N LEU A 150 -0.05 0.44 -15.24
CA LEU A 150 0.17 -0.15 -13.92
C LEU A 150 1.42 0.43 -13.27
N VAL A 151 1.30 0.86 -12.00
CA VAL A 151 2.42 1.41 -11.22
C VAL A 151 2.67 0.52 -10.00
N PHE A 152 3.91 0.06 -9.86
CA PHE A 152 4.40 -0.64 -8.68
C PHE A 152 5.07 0.34 -7.73
N LEU A 153 4.68 0.32 -6.46
CA LEU A 153 5.21 1.19 -5.41
C LEU A 153 5.71 0.31 -4.24
N ASP A 154 7.02 0.11 -4.16
CA ASP A 154 7.58 -0.68 -3.05
C ASP A 154 7.87 0.23 -1.86
N GLU A 155 7.08 0.07 -0.78
CA GLU A 155 7.14 0.83 0.47
C GLU A 155 7.28 2.36 0.26
N PRO A 156 6.30 3.01 -0.41
CA PRO A 156 6.46 4.35 -0.97
C PRO A 156 6.71 5.45 0.06
N THR A 157 6.34 5.25 1.34
CA THR A 157 6.45 6.28 2.38
C THR A 157 7.38 5.91 3.52
N THR A 158 8.14 4.82 3.40
CA THR A 158 9.09 4.39 4.43
C THR A 158 10.13 5.47 4.69
N GLY A 159 10.31 5.81 5.97
CA GLY A 159 11.25 6.83 6.42
C GLY A 159 10.76 8.28 6.27
N PHE A 160 9.50 8.50 5.88
CA PHE A 160 8.92 9.85 5.79
C PHE A 160 8.42 10.35 7.14
N ASP A 161 8.56 11.66 7.35
CA ASP A 161 7.82 12.34 8.41
C ASP A 161 6.31 12.37 8.11
N PRO A 162 5.43 12.64 9.10
CA PRO A 162 3.99 12.62 8.89
C PRO A 162 3.48 13.57 7.79
N ALA A 163 4.14 14.71 7.57
CA ALA A 163 3.72 15.68 6.55
C ALA A 163 4.10 15.19 5.14
N ALA A 164 5.33 14.67 4.98
CA ALA A 164 5.79 14.07 3.74
C ALA A 164 4.95 12.84 3.35
N ARG A 165 4.58 12.00 4.34
CA ARG A 165 3.71 10.83 4.14
C ARG A 165 2.34 11.24 3.58
N ARG A 166 1.67 12.22 4.19
CA ARG A 166 0.38 12.73 3.69
C ARG A 166 0.47 13.23 2.26
N ALA A 167 1.52 14.00 1.95
CA ALA A 167 1.74 14.50 0.61
C ALA A 167 1.96 13.37 -0.41
N ALA A 168 2.66 12.29 -0.03
CA ALA A 168 2.81 11.10 -0.87
C ALA A 168 1.47 10.37 -1.07
N TRP A 169 0.65 10.25 -0.03
CA TRP A 169 -0.69 9.65 -0.14
C TRP A 169 -1.60 10.42 -1.10
N GLU A 170 -1.59 11.75 -1.04
CA GLU A 170 -2.34 12.60 -1.98
C GLU A 170 -1.93 12.35 -3.43
N MET A 171 -0.62 12.21 -3.65
CA MET A 171 -0.08 11.92 -4.97
C MET A 171 -0.48 10.52 -5.45
N ILE A 172 -0.42 9.48 -4.59
CA ILE A 172 -0.86 8.12 -4.94
C ILE A 172 -2.37 8.12 -5.27
N ARG A 173 -3.19 8.84 -4.50
CA ARG A 173 -4.61 9.01 -4.83
C ARG A 173 -4.84 9.69 -6.20
N SER A 174 -3.98 10.62 -6.58
CA SER A 174 -4.09 11.25 -7.90
C SER A 174 -3.85 10.29 -9.05
N LEU A 175 -3.02 9.25 -8.87
CA LEU A 175 -2.82 8.20 -9.89
C LEU A 175 -4.12 7.45 -10.18
N ARG A 176 -4.90 7.15 -9.14
CA ARG A 176 -6.24 6.56 -9.31
C ARG A 176 -7.16 7.47 -10.12
N SER A 177 -7.15 8.77 -9.85
CA SER A 177 -7.95 9.75 -10.59
C SER A 177 -7.56 9.83 -12.07
N LEU A 178 -6.31 9.47 -12.39
CA LEU A 178 -5.79 9.34 -13.77
C LEU A 178 -6.11 7.97 -14.40
N GLY A 179 -6.87 7.11 -13.71
CA GLY A 179 -7.24 5.78 -14.19
C GLY A 179 -6.10 4.76 -14.14
N LYS A 180 -5.03 5.03 -13.39
CA LYS A 180 -3.90 4.11 -13.26
C LYS A 180 -4.22 3.01 -12.25
N THR A 181 -3.79 1.78 -12.57
CA THR A 181 -3.74 0.68 -11.61
C THR A 181 -2.50 0.84 -10.74
N VAL A 182 -2.63 0.60 -9.43
CA VAL A 182 -1.51 0.71 -8.50
C VAL A 182 -1.41 -0.55 -7.65
N LEU A 183 -0.24 -1.16 -7.62
CA LEU A 183 0.12 -2.15 -6.60
C LEU A 183 1.14 -1.53 -5.65
N LEU A 184 0.76 -1.34 -4.40
CA LEU A 184 1.68 -0.84 -3.37
C LEU A 184 1.98 -1.92 -2.32
N THR A 185 3.24 -1.98 -1.90
CA THR A 185 3.59 -2.73 -0.70
C THR A 185 3.71 -1.79 0.49
N THR A 186 3.33 -2.25 1.65
CA THR A 186 3.50 -1.49 2.89
C THR A 186 3.52 -2.41 4.10
N HIS A 187 4.14 -1.94 5.17
CA HIS A 187 4.00 -2.48 6.51
C HIS A 187 3.23 -1.52 7.44
N TYR A 188 2.81 -0.36 6.91
CA TYR A 188 1.98 0.62 7.61
C TYR A 188 0.51 0.35 7.33
N LEU A 189 -0.23 0.03 8.39
CA LEU A 189 -1.64 -0.31 8.32
C LEU A 189 -2.51 0.91 7.95
N ASP A 190 -2.15 2.08 8.48
CA ASP A 190 -2.77 3.36 8.15
C ASP A 190 -2.63 3.73 6.66
N GLU A 191 -1.48 3.40 6.05
CA GLU A 191 -1.27 3.60 4.61
C GLU A 191 -2.19 2.71 3.78
N ALA A 192 -2.26 1.42 4.10
CA ALA A 192 -3.14 0.47 3.43
C ALA A 192 -4.61 0.90 3.55
N GLU A 193 -5.05 1.32 4.75
CA GLU A 193 -6.40 1.77 5.02
C GLU A 193 -6.78 3.05 4.26
N GLN A 194 -5.83 3.98 4.10
CA GLN A 194 -6.06 5.27 3.46
C GLN A 194 -5.99 5.25 1.94
N LEU A 195 -5.26 4.31 1.36
CA LEU A 195 -4.94 4.32 -0.07
C LEU A 195 -5.59 3.17 -0.83
N ALA A 196 -5.66 1.97 -0.26
CA ALA A 196 -6.04 0.79 -1.00
C ALA A 196 -7.56 0.60 -1.11
N ASP A 197 -8.01 0.20 -2.28
CA ASP A 197 -9.38 -0.29 -2.49
C ASP A 197 -9.54 -1.69 -1.90
N ARG A 198 -8.54 -2.54 -2.09
CA ARG A 198 -8.42 -3.86 -1.48
C ARG A 198 -7.01 -4.08 -0.97
N VAL A 199 -6.92 -4.89 0.09
CA VAL A 199 -5.66 -5.24 0.74
C VAL A 199 -5.54 -6.76 0.81
N ALA A 200 -4.38 -7.28 0.44
CA ALA A 200 -3.98 -8.65 0.77
C ALA A 200 -3.00 -8.59 1.96
N VAL A 201 -3.33 -9.29 3.03
CA VAL A 201 -2.46 -9.42 4.20
C VAL A 201 -1.56 -10.63 3.98
N LEU A 202 -0.26 -10.36 3.81
CA LEU A 202 0.78 -11.37 3.56
C LEU A 202 1.58 -11.62 4.83
N ARG A 203 1.73 -12.90 5.20
CA ARG A 203 2.54 -13.36 6.32
C ARG A 203 3.23 -14.67 6.00
N ASP A 204 4.52 -14.77 6.30
CA ASP A 204 5.30 -15.99 6.10
C ASP A 204 5.16 -16.62 4.71
N GLY A 205 5.05 -15.78 3.68
CA GLY A 205 4.93 -16.18 2.29
C GLY A 205 3.53 -16.65 1.85
N VAL A 206 2.49 -16.49 2.68
CA VAL A 206 1.09 -16.81 2.33
C VAL A 206 0.19 -15.60 2.52
N ILE A 207 -0.84 -15.49 1.70
CA ILE A 207 -1.91 -14.52 1.93
C ILE A 207 -2.89 -15.13 2.92
N ILE A 208 -3.05 -14.48 4.08
CA ILE A 208 -3.96 -14.93 5.13
C ILE A 208 -5.36 -14.34 4.94
N ARG A 209 -5.48 -13.15 4.34
CA ARG A 209 -6.78 -12.52 4.08
C ARG A 209 -6.70 -11.52 2.91
N ILE A 210 -7.79 -11.39 2.15
CA ILE A 210 -7.97 -10.35 1.11
C ILE A 210 -9.36 -9.74 1.28
N GLY A 211 -9.44 -8.41 1.18
CA GLY A 211 -10.70 -7.68 1.21
C GLY A 211 -10.49 -6.18 1.14
N THR A 212 -11.57 -5.41 1.09
CA THR A 212 -11.50 -3.98 1.31
C THR A 212 -11.05 -3.70 2.75
N PRO A 213 -10.37 -2.59 3.06
CA PRO A 213 -10.03 -2.24 4.45
C PRO A 213 -11.24 -2.32 5.37
N ARG A 214 -12.41 -1.92 4.86
CA ARG A 214 -13.66 -1.95 5.61
C ARG A 214 -14.18 -3.38 5.89
N GLU A 215 -14.08 -4.28 4.92
CA GLU A 215 -14.45 -5.70 5.12
C GLU A 215 -13.51 -6.37 6.10
N LEU A 216 -12.21 -6.09 5.99
CA LEU A 216 -11.21 -6.63 6.91
C LEU A 216 -11.47 -6.18 8.36
N THR A 217 -11.90 -4.94 8.57
CA THR A 217 -12.19 -4.39 9.91
C THR A 217 -13.59 -4.70 10.43
N SER A 218 -14.55 -5.05 9.57
CA SER A 218 -15.96 -5.26 9.97
C SER A 218 -16.33 -6.71 10.22
N SER A 219 -15.51 -7.67 9.79
CA SER A 219 -15.97 -9.08 9.70
C SER A 219 -15.95 -9.85 11.00
N GLU A 220 -15.23 -9.43 12.05
CA GLU A 220 -15.10 -10.21 13.30
C GLU A 220 -14.97 -9.39 14.58
N LEU A 221 -14.76 -8.08 14.49
CA LEU A 221 -14.55 -7.26 15.69
C LEU A 221 -15.74 -6.33 15.94
N ALA A 222 -16.45 -6.61 17.03
CA ALA A 222 -17.48 -5.73 17.57
C ALA A 222 -16.90 -4.34 17.91
N VAL A 223 -17.75 -3.30 17.84
CA VAL A 223 -17.37 -1.96 18.28
C VAL A 223 -16.93 -2.01 19.74
N GLU A 224 -15.77 -1.45 20.04
CA GLU A 224 -15.26 -1.35 21.40
C GLU A 224 -15.76 -0.07 22.07
N ILE A 225 -16.35 -0.22 23.25
CA ILE A 225 -16.73 0.87 24.16
C ILE A 225 -15.83 0.76 25.38
N ARG A 226 -14.95 1.71 25.55
CA ARG A 226 -14.05 1.80 26.72
C ARG A 226 -14.51 2.94 27.61
N TYR A 227 -14.54 2.71 28.90
CA TYR A 227 -14.80 3.75 29.87
C TYR A 227 -14.24 3.35 31.22
N ARG A 228 -14.03 4.32 32.11
CA ARG A 228 -13.61 4.08 33.48
C ARG A 228 -14.79 4.24 34.41
N ARG A 229 -14.96 3.28 35.32
CA ARG A 229 -15.99 3.29 36.35
C ARG A 229 -15.37 2.86 37.67
N ASN A 230 -15.56 3.68 38.72
CA ASN A 230 -15.01 3.42 40.06
C ASN A 230 -13.49 3.20 40.06
N GLY A 231 -12.76 3.83 39.15
CA GLY A 231 -11.31 3.67 39.01
C GLY A 231 -10.86 2.43 38.21
N GLU A 232 -11.79 1.61 37.73
CA GLU A 232 -11.49 0.44 36.90
C GLU A 232 -11.81 0.73 35.41
N ASP A 233 -10.91 0.29 34.54
CA ASP A 233 -11.11 0.39 33.10
C ASP A 233 -12.03 -0.77 32.64
N VAL A 234 -13.13 -0.41 31.97
CA VAL A 234 -14.10 -1.35 31.44
C VAL A 234 -14.02 -1.35 29.93
N LEU A 235 -13.97 -2.54 29.33
CA LEU A 235 -14.02 -2.75 27.88
C LEU A 235 -15.23 -3.60 27.54
N LEU A 236 -16.11 -3.06 26.70
CA LEU A 236 -17.25 -3.79 26.13
C LEU A 236 -17.08 -3.92 24.63
N ARG A 237 -17.38 -5.09 24.09
CA ARG A 237 -17.42 -5.34 22.64
C ARG A 237 -18.89 -5.61 22.25
N THR A 238 -19.38 -4.91 21.22
CA THR A 238 -20.80 -4.99 20.84
C THR A 238 -21.03 -4.67 19.37
N ASP A 239 -22.00 -5.37 18.78
CA ASP A 239 -22.53 -5.07 17.43
C ASP A 239 -23.64 -4.01 17.46
N GLU A 240 -24.14 -3.67 18.66
CA GLU A 240 -25.20 -2.68 18.88
C GLU A 240 -24.70 -1.47 19.71
N PRO A 241 -23.69 -0.73 19.23
CA PRO A 241 -23.05 0.31 20.04
C PRO A 241 -24.01 1.41 20.48
N THR A 242 -24.98 1.78 19.64
CA THR A 242 -25.96 2.82 19.97
C THR A 242 -26.85 2.40 21.14
N ARG A 243 -27.30 1.13 21.20
CA ARG A 243 -28.10 0.60 22.28
C ARG A 243 -27.34 0.56 23.60
N ILE A 244 -26.11 -0.01 23.53
CA ILE A 244 -25.27 -0.15 24.73
C ILE A 244 -24.85 1.24 25.27
N LEU A 245 -24.50 2.17 24.40
CA LEU A 245 -24.19 3.56 24.82
C LEU A 245 -25.40 4.24 25.50
N ASN A 246 -26.60 4.06 24.95
CA ASN A 246 -27.82 4.63 25.57
C ASN A 246 -28.05 4.02 26.94
N GLU A 247 -27.91 2.70 27.12
CA GLU A 247 -28.06 2.02 28.40
C GLU A 247 -27.01 2.52 29.42
N LEU A 248 -25.73 2.59 29.02
CA LEU A 248 -24.63 3.03 29.88
C LEU A 248 -24.78 4.50 30.31
N THR A 249 -25.13 5.38 29.38
CA THR A 249 -25.27 6.81 29.67
C THR A 249 -26.53 7.09 30.50
N ALA A 250 -27.64 6.40 30.25
CA ALA A 250 -28.85 6.51 31.05
C ALA A 250 -28.64 6.03 32.51
N ASP A 251 -27.90 4.91 32.70
CA ASP A 251 -27.55 4.38 34.02
C ASP A 251 -26.62 5.34 34.79
N ALA A 252 -25.62 5.91 34.11
CA ALA A 252 -24.72 6.90 34.72
C ALA A 252 -25.47 8.17 35.15
N LEU A 253 -26.31 8.72 34.26
CA LEU A 253 -27.14 9.89 34.56
C LEU A 253 -28.10 9.66 35.72
N ALA A 254 -28.75 8.48 35.80
CA ALA A 254 -29.64 8.13 36.87
C ALA A 254 -28.94 8.06 38.24
N ARG A 255 -27.63 7.80 38.27
CA ARG A 255 -26.81 7.77 39.50
C ARG A 255 -26.10 9.10 39.77
N GLY A 256 -26.20 10.05 38.86
CA GLY A 256 -25.45 11.31 38.96
C GLY A 256 -23.95 11.13 38.78
N GLU A 257 -23.56 10.07 38.04
CA GLU A 257 -22.15 9.74 37.71
C GLU A 257 -21.85 10.14 36.28
N GLU A 258 -20.57 10.41 35.96
CA GLU A 258 -20.06 10.53 34.60
C GLU A 258 -19.23 9.28 34.25
N LEU A 259 -19.30 8.86 33.00
CA LEU A 259 -18.41 7.81 32.45
C LEU A 259 -17.08 8.46 32.11
N GLU A 260 -16.10 8.30 32.98
CA GLU A 260 -14.75 8.84 32.73
C GLU A 260 -14.09 8.15 31.54
N SER A 261 -13.37 8.92 30.73
CA SER A 261 -12.60 8.42 29.56
C SER A 261 -13.46 7.58 28.59
N LEU A 262 -14.75 7.96 28.41
CA LEU A 262 -15.63 7.27 27.48
C LEU A 262 -15.10 7.39 26.04
N GLU A 263 -14.74 6.27 25.45
CA GLU A 263 -14.28 6.14 24.08
C GLU A 263 -15.11 5.08 23.36
N VAL A 264 -15.53 5.39 22.14
CA VAL A 264 -16.20 4.44 21.25
C VAL A 264 -15.35 4.28 20.01
N ARG A 265 -14.76 3.10 19.87
CA ARG A 265 -13.81 2.83 18.80
C ARG A 265 -14.31 1.68 17.92
N ARG A 266 -14.28 1.87 16.62
CA ARG A 266 -14.35 0.76 15.68
C ARG A 266 -12.96 0.13 15.56
N PRO A 267 -12.88 -1.19 15.41
CA PRO A 267 -11.62 -1.85 15.17
C PRO A 267 -10.92 -1.24 13.93
N THR A 268 -9.63 -1.08 14.03
CA THR A 268 -8.76 -0.66 12.93
C THR A 268 -8.17 -1.88 12.23
N LEU A 269 -7.58 -1.67 11.07
CA LEU A 269 -6.84 -2.73 10.39
C LEU A 269 -5.66 -3.26 11.26
N GLU A 270 -5.14 -2.42 12.18
CA GLU A 270 -4.13 -2.82 13.16
C GLU A 270 -4.65 -3.84 14.17
N ASP A 271 -5.86 -3.62 14.68
CA ASP A 271 -6.49 -4.55 15.62
C ASP A 271 -6.72 -5.91 14.95
N VAL A 272 -7.24 -5.91 13.72
CA VAL A 272 -7.43 -7.14 12.92
C VAL A 272 -6.11 -7.84 12.65
N TYR A 273 -5.09 -7.07 12.29
CA TYR A 273 -3.76 -7.64 12.02
C TYR A 273 -3.16 -8.29 13.26
N LEU A 274 -3.28 -7.66 14.43
CA LEU A 274 -2.79 -8.20 15.69
C LEU A 274 -3.55 -9.48 16.08
N ASP A 275 -4.88 -9.50 15.97
CA ASP A 275 -5.68 -10.70 16.24
C ASP A 275 -5.29 -11.87 15.31
N LEU A 276 -5.11 -11.62 14.00
CA LEU A 276 -4.63 -12.63 13.04
C LEU A 276 -3.21 -13.13 13.34
N VAL A 277 -2.40 -12.30 14.00
CA VAL A 277 -1.06 -12.69 14.43
C VAL A 277 -1.09 -13.55 15.70
N GLU A 278 -2.03 -13.28 16.62
CA GLU A 278 -2.17 -14.01 17.89
C GLU A 278 -2.87 -15.37 17.73
N GLU A 279 -3.87 -15.47 16.84
CA GLU A 279 -4.62 -16.73 16.62
C GLU A 279 -3.78 -17.88 16.04
N GLU A 280 -2.67 -17.58 15.35
CA GLU A 280 -1.80 -18.58 14.75
C GLU A 280 -0.56 -18.94 15.60
N MET A 281 -0.43 -18.40 16.82
CA MET A 281 0.61 -18.87 17.75
C MET A 281 0.07 -20.05 18.55
N PRO A 282 0.45 -21.32 18.23
CA PRO A 282 0.11 -22.44 19.10
C PRO A 282 0.84 -22.25 20.45
N ALA A 283 0.09 -22.43 21.54
CA ALA A 283 0.56 -22.39 22.91
C ALA A 283 1.66 -23.44 23.19
#